data_d3fe06d7cf6811e7297f8afd67ee9c1b
#
_entry.id   d3fe06d7cf6811e7297f8afd67ee9c1b
#
_cell.length_a   1.000
_cell.length_b   1.000
_cell.length_c   1.000
_cell.angle_alpha   90.00
_cell.angle_beta   90.00
_cell.angle_gamma   90.00
#
_symmetry.space_group_name_H-M   'P 1'
#
loop_
_entity.id
_entity.type
_entity.pdbx_description
1 polymer ?
#
loop_
_entity_poly.entity_id
_entity_poly.type
_entity_poly.pdbx_seq_one_letter_code
_entity_poly.pdbx_strand_id
1 'polypeptide(L)'
;MPPTAPRSRKARVAPPVVDLARVRDARRVRELVARCKAVDEVNRKALGRLFQTGLVYTRSGARLGRDLLLAHQHLLRAGDLLARIADLPATAADRDAADLYEEAQALLARTAELTARTGVVLARGN
;
A
#
# COMPACT_ATOMS: atom_id res chain seq x y z
N MET A 1 42.84 29.29 14.76
CA MET A 1 42.57 28.81 14.55
C MET A 1 41.58 27.91 14.52
N PRO A 2 41.13 27.53 15.12
CA PRO A 2 40.14 26.59 15.24
C PRO A 2 38.83 26.95 14.73
N PRO A 3 38.66 27.90 14.00
CA PRO A 3 37.36 28.31 13.53
C PRO A 3 36.58 27.28 12.76
N THR A 4 37.23 26.27 12.33
CA THR A 4 36.52 25.26 11.54
C THR A 4 35.56 24.43 12.36
N ALA A 5 35.80 24.23 13.62
CA ALA A 5 34.96 23.38 14.44
C ALA A 5 33.51 23.88 14.56
N PRO A 6 33.27 25.16 14.78
CA PRO A 6 31.91 25.66 14.92
C PRO A 6 31.07 25.47 13.67
N ARG A 7 31.67 25.55 12.52
CA ARG A 7 30.92 25.41 11.28
C ARG A 7 30.41 24.00 11.09
N SER A 8 31.19 23.04 11.49
CA SER A 8 30.76 21.66 11.40
C SER A 8 29.53 21.39 12.26
N ARG A 9 29.50 21.98 13.44
CA ARG A 9 28.37 21.78 14.33
C ARG A 9 27.09 22.34 13.77
N LYS A 10 27.18 23.50 13.09
CA LYS A 10 25.99 24.09 12.50
C LYS A 10 25.40 23.18 11.44
N ALA A 11 26.24 22.57 10.65
CA ALA A 11 25.78 21.70 9.62
C ALA A 11 25.00 20.50 10.17
N ARG A 12 25.36 20.06 11.38
CA ARG A 12 24.71 18.91 11.94
C ARG A 12 23.42 19.20 12.66
N VAL A 13 23.26 20.40 13.16
CA VAL A 13 22.13 20.71 14.03
C VAL A 13 20.82 20.90 13.29
N ALA A 14 20.85 21.57 12.19
CA ALA A 14 19.61 21.97 11.53
C ALA A 14 18.74 20.84 10.98
N PRO A 15 19.28 19.87 10.25
CA PRO A 15 18.44 18.88 9.57
C PRO A 15 17.81 17.78 10.38
N PRO A 16 18.31 17.35 11.53
CA PRO A 16 17.86 16.10 12.15
C PRO A 16 16.38 16.00 12.44
N VAL A 17 15.75 17.08 12.84
CA VAL A 17 14.32 17.02 13.22
C VAL A 17 13.44 16.76 12.01
N VAL A 18 13.71 17.44 10.89
CA VAL A 18 12.96 17.27 9.67
C VAL A 18 13.20 15.88 9.08
N ASP A 19 14.45 15.41 9.16
CA ASP A 19 14.81 14.11 8.63
C ASP A 19 14.14 12.96 9.37
N LEU A 20 13.97 13.09 10.69
CA LEU A 20 13.29 12.05 11.47
C LEU A 20 11.84 11.89 11.06
N ALA A 21 11.13 12.99 10.82
CA ALA A 21 9.76 12.92 10.38
C ALA A 21 9.65 12.24 9.01
N ARG A 22 10.54 12.60 8.09
CA ARG A 22 10.56 12.01 6.76
C ARG A 22 10.90 10.52 6.79
N VAL A 23 11.83 10.13 7.64
CA VAL A 23 12.21 8.72 7.79
C VAL A 23 11.01 7.92 8.31
N ARG A 24 10.27 8.48 9.26
CA ARG A 24 9.08 7.82 9.79
C ARG A 24 8.01 7.64 8.72
N ASP A 25 7.76 8.70 7.94
CA ASP A 25 6.76 8.65 6.87
C ASP A 25 7.17 7.69 5.77
N ALA A 26 8.45 7.68 5.41
CA ALA A 26 8.97 6.74 4.42
C ALA A 26 8.81 5.30 4.90
N ARG A 27 9.00 5.05 6.19
CA ARG A 27 8.81 3.72 6.77
C ARG A 27 7.35 3.29 6.68
N ARG A 28 6.42 4.19 7.00
CA ARG A 28 4.99 3.90 6.91
C ARG A 28 4.58 3.56 5.48
N VAL A 29 5.09 4.33 4.52
CA VAL A 29 4.81 4.07 3.11
C VAL A 29 5.34 2.71 2.69
N ARG A 30 6.58 2.38 3.08
CA ARG A 30 7.16 1.08 2.74
C ARG A 30 6.39 -0.08 3.36
N GLU A 31 5.92 0.08 4.60
CA GLU A 31 5.12 -0.94 5.26
C GLU A 31 3.81 -1.15 4.53
N LEU A 32 3.18 -0.07 4.10
CA LEU A 32 1.91 -0.16 3.37
C LEU A 32 2.12 -0.77 1.98
N VAL A 33 3.21 -0.43 1.29
CA VAL A 33 3.57 -1.06 0.02
C VAL A 33 3.77 -2.57 0.20
N ALA A 34 4.45 -2.97 1.25
CA ALA A 34 4.66 -4.39 1.53
C ALA A 34 3.34 -5.12 1.79
N ARG A 35 2.42 -4.49 2.51
CA ARG A 35 1.10 -5.05 2.75
C ARG A 35 0.28 -5.15 1.46
N CYS A 36 0.38 -4.16 0.58
CA CYS A 36 -0.28 -4.21 -0.72
C CYS A 36 0.22 -5.42 -1.53
N LYS A 37 1.53 -5.64 -1.53
CA LYS A 37 2.11 -6.78 -2.24
C LYS A 37 1.63 -8.11 -1.67
N ALA A 38 1.54 -8.21 -0.35
CA ALA A 38 1.06 -9.42 0.31
C ALA A 38 -0.39 -9.71 -0.05
N VAL A 39 -1.26 -8.70 -0.05
CA VAL A 39 -2.66 -8.87 -0.42
C VAL A 39 -2.78 -9.21 -1.91
N ASP A 40 -1.97 -8.58 -2.77
CA ASP A 40 -1.97 -8.87 -4.20
C ASP A 40 -1.61 -10.33 -4.46
N GLU A 41 -0.63 -10.87 -3.73
CA GLU A 41 -0.21 -12.26 -3.86
C GLU A 41 -1.37 -13.20 -3.54
N VAL A 42 -2.07 -12.96 -2.42
CA VAL A 42 -3.22 -13.78 -2.02
C VAL A 42 -4.32 -13.66 -3.07
N ASN A 43 -4.55 -12.45 -3.58
CA ASN A 43 -5.57 -12.18 -4.58
C ASN A 43 -5.29 -12.95 -5.88
N ARG A 44 -4.04 -12.96 -6.34
CA ARG A 44 -3.64 -13.68 -7.53
C ARG A 44 -3.82 -15.19 -7.39
N LYS A 45 -3.48 -15.73 -6.23
CA LYS A 45 -3.66 -17.15 -5.96
C LYS A 45 -5.13 -17.53 -6.00
N ALA A 46 -5.98 -16.70 -5.41
CA ALA A 46 -7.42 -16.94 -5.41
C ALA A 46 -7.98 -16.91 -6.83
N LEU A 47 -7.57 -15.93 -7.65
CA LEU A 47 -7.99 -15.88 -9.06
C LEU A 47 -7.54 -17.12 -9.81
N GLY A 48 -6.29 -17.54 -9.61
CA GLY A 48 -5.76 -18.74 -10.23
C GLY A 48 -6.59 -19.96 -9.89
N ARG A 49 -6.99 -20.10 -8.63
CA ARG A 49 -7.83 -21.23 -8.22
C ARG A 49 -9.20 -21.20 -8.88
N LEU A 50 -9.80 -20.02 -9.01
CA LEU A 50 -11.08 -19.91 -9.71
C LEU A 50 -11.01 -20.44 -11.13
N PHE A 51 -9.93 -20.11 -11.84
CA PHE A 51 -9.75 -20.59 -13.21
C PHE A 51 -9.41 -22.07 -13.26
N GLN A 52 -8.50 -22.52 -12.41
CA GLN A 52 -8.07 -23.92 -12.39
C GLN A 52 -9.18 -24.90 -12.07
N THR A 53 -10.08 -24.51 -11.18
CA THR A 53 -11.18 -25.36 -10.76
C THR A 53 -12.40 -25.23 -11.68
N GLY A 54 -12.39 -24.28 -12.61
CA GLY A 54 -13.54 -24.01 -13.46
C GLY A 54 -14.67 -23.27 -12.76
N LEU A 55 -14.51 -22.92 -11.49
CA LEU A 55 -15.55 -22.22 -10.74
C LEU A 55 -15.87 -20.85 -11.33
N VAL A 56 -14.94 -20.26 -12.06
CA VAL A 56 -15.16 -18.95 -12.68
C VAL A 56 -16.33 -19.01 -13.69
N TYR A 57 -16.63 -20.20 -14.21
CA TYR A 57 -17.72 -20.38 -15.17
C TYR A 57 -19.07 -20.62 -14.52
N THR A 58 -19.12 -20.71 -13.21
CA THR A 58 -20.37 -20.78 -12.46
C THR A 58 -20.82 -19.37 -12.07
N ARG A 59 -22.09 -19.21 -11.73
CA ARG A 59 -22.62 -17.91 -11.33
C ARG A 59 -21.92 -17.39 -10.07
N SER A 60 -21.78 -18.23 -9.05
CA SER A 60 -21.12 -17.81 -7.81
C SER A 60 -19.63 -17.57 -8.00
N GLY A 61 -18.97 -18.40 -8.79
CA GLY A 61 -17.55 -18.22 -9.08
C GLY A 61 -17.27 -16.98 -9.91
N ALA A 62 -18.15 -16.66 -10.86
CA ALA A 62 -18.03 -15.43 -11.64
C ALA A 62 -18.17 -14.20 -10.75
N ARG A 63 -19.05 -14.27 -9.75
CA ARG A 63 -19.22 -13.18 -8.79
C ARG A 63 -17.97 -12.99 -7.94
N LEU A 64 -17.38 -14.12 -7.49
CA LEU A 64 -16.11 -14.06 -6.74
C LEU A 64 -14.99 -13.50 -7.59
N GLY A 65 -14.92 -13.90 -8.85
CA GLY A 65 -13.91 -13.36 -9.78
C GLY A 65 -14.05 -11.86 -9.95
N ARG A 66 -15.28 -11.38 -10.03
CA ARG A 66 -15.54 -9.94 -10.13
C ARG A 66 -15.04 -9.20 -8.89
N ASP A 67 -15.29 -9.77 -7.71
CA ASP A 67 -14.82 -9.16 -6.45
C ASP A 67 -13.29 -9.12 -6.39
N LEU A 68 -12.63 -10.19 -6.86
CA LEU A 68 -11.17 -10.21 -6.89
C LEU A 68 -10.58 -9.22 -7.89
N LEU A 69 -11.27 -9.02 -9.02
CA LEU A 69 -10.85 -8.02 -9.99
C LEU A 69 -11.02 -6.60 -9.42
N LEU A 70 -12.11 -6.37 -8.70
CA LEU A 70 -12.32 -5.10 -8.03
C LEU A 70 -11.23 -4.87 -6.98
N ALA A 71 -10.90 -5.90 -6.22
CA ALA A 71 -9.81 -5.84 -5.25
C ALA A 71 -8.48 -5.48 -5.94
N HIS A 72 -8.23 -6.06 -7.09
CA HIS A 72 -7.02 -5.76 -7.86
C HIS A 72 -6.98 -4.27 -8.29
N GLN A 73 -8.12 -3.74 -8.75
CA GLN A 73 -8.21 -2.33 -9.12
C GLN A 73 -7.93 -1.42 -7.93
N HIS A 74 -8.45 -1.76 -6.76
CA HIS A 74 -8.16 -1.00 -5.54
C HIS A 74 -6.69 -1.05 -5.17
N LEU A 75 -6.03 -2.19 -5.36
CA LEU A 75 -4.60 -2.32 -5.10
C LEU A 75 -3.77 -1.45 -6.04
N LEU A 76 -4.14 -1.42 -7.32
CA LEU A 76 -3.46 -0.55 -8.28
C LEU A 76 -3.60 0.92 -7.89
N ARG A 77 -4.79 1.33 -7.47
CA ARG A 77 -5.01 2.71 -7.06
C ARG A 77 -4.24 3.03 -5.78
N ALA A 78 -4.23 2.12 -4.82
CA ALA A 78 -3.44 2.32 -3.60
C ALA A 78 -1.96 2.49 -3.94
N GLY A 79 -1.44 1.68 -4.85
CA GLY A 79 -0.06 1.79 -5.31
C GLY A 79 0.23 3.14 -5.95
N ASP A 80 -0.71 3.65 -6.78
CA ASP A 80 -0.57 4.97 -7.38
C ASP A 80 -0.53 6.07 -6.34
N LEU A 81 -1.39 6.00 -5.32
CA LEU A 81 -1.41 6.99 -4.25
C LEU A 81 -0.10 6.98 -3.46
N LEU A 82 0.43 5.79 -3.17
CA LEU A 82 1.70 5.66 -2.47
C LEU A 82 2.86 6.20 -3.30
N ALA A 83 2.83 5.98 -4.61
CA ALA A 83 3.84 6.53 -5.50
C ALA A 83 3.78 8.07 -5.52
N ARG A 84 2.57 8.63 -5.47
CA ARG A 84 2.42 10.10 -5.41
C ARG A 84 3.01 10.67 -4.14
N ILE A 85 2.87 9.98 -3.02
CA ILE A 85 3.49 10.42 -1.76
C ILE A 85 5.00 10.49 -1.94
N ALA A 86 5.59 9.46 -2.56
CA ALA A 86 7.03 9.42 -2.78
C ALA A 86 7.51 10.56 -3.68
N ASP A 87 6.65 11.02 -4.61
CA ASP A 87 7.00 12.07 -5.55
C ASP A 87 6.66 13.47 -5.07
N LEU A 88 6.05 13.61 -3.89
CA LEU A 88 5.72 14.93 -3.38
C LEU A 88 6.99 15.74 -3.12
N PRO A 89 6.99 17.03 -3.50
CA PRO A 89 8.15 17.87 -3.22
C PRO A 89 8.30 18.12 -1.72
N ALA A 90 9.52 18.42 -1.31
CA ALA A 90 9.81 18.70 0.09
C ALA A 90 9.01 19.88 0.64
N THR A 91 8.53 20.75 -0.26
CA THR A 91 7.75 21.92 0.12
C THR A 91 6.25 21.63 0.20
N ALA A 92 5.83 20.42 -0.15
CA ALA A 92 4.42 20.07 -0.07
C ALA A 92 3.95 20.06 1.39
N ALA A 93 2.70 20.40 1.60
CA ALA A 93 2.11 20.38 2.93
C ALA A 93 2.04 18.95 3.46
N ASP A 94 2.30 18.77 4.75
CA ASP A 94 2.20 17.45 5.38
C ASP A 94 0.79 16.87 5.24
N ARG A 95 -0.20 17.75 5.16
CA ARG A 95 -1.59 17.34 4.97
C ARG A 95 -1.78 16.56 3.68
N ASP A 96 -1.10 16.98 2.59
CA ASP A 96 -1.25 16.32 1.29
C ASP A 96 -0.76 14.87 1.36
N ALA A 97 0.38 14.65 2.00
CA ALA A 97 0.90 13.30 2.18
C ALA A 97 -0.01 12.47 3.07
N ALA A 98 -0.52 13.07 4.14
CA ALA A 98 -1.41 12.37 5.08
C ALA A 98 -2.71 11.95 4.41
N ASP A 99 -3.29 12.83 3.59
CA ASP A 99 -4.54 12.53 2.90
C ASP A 99 -4.36 11.38 1.91
N LEU A 100 -3.27 11.40 1.14
CA LEU A 100 -2.96 10.32 0.20
C LEU A 100 -2.72 8.99 0.93
N TYR A 101 -2.02 9.05 2.06
CA TYR A 101 -1.75 7.86 2.86
C TYR A 101 -3.04 7.26 3.43
N GLU A 102 -3.92 8.10 3.97
CA GLU A 102 -5.19 7.64 4.51
C GLU A 102 -6.06 6.99 3.43
N GLU A 103 -6.11 7.61 2.26
CA GLU A 103 -6.87 7.04 1.14
C GLU A 103 -6.31 5.69 0.73
N ALA A 104 -4.98 5.58 0.60
CA ALA A 104 -4.34 4.32 0.26
C ALA A 104 -4.60 3.25 1.31
N GLN A 105 -4.54 3.62 2.59
CA GLN A 105 -4.80 2.70 3.68
C GLN A 105 -6.23 2.19 3.68
N ALA A 106 -7.20 3.08 3.42
CA ALA A 106 -8.60 2.70 3.34
C ALA A 106 -8.86 1.74 2.18
N LEU A 107 -8.24 2.01 1.02
CA LEU A 107 -8.34 1.11 -0.14
C LEU A 107 -7.77 -0.26 0.16
N LEU A 108 -6.61 -0.30 0.82
CA LEU A 108 -5.98 -1.56 1.18
C LEU A 108 -6.82 -2.35 2.16
N ALA A 109 -7.39 -1.70 3.18
CA ALA A 109 -8.23 -2.35 4.16
C ALA A 109 -9.46 -2.98 3.49
N ARG A 110 -10.10 -2.25 2.58
CA ARG A 110 -11.26 -2.74 1.84
C ARG A 110 -10.89 -3.92 0.96
N THR A 111 -9.73 -3.84 0.29
CA THR A 111 -9.23 -4.90 -0.57
C THR A 111 -8.91 -6.16 0.23
N ALA A 112 -8.25 -6.01 1.36
CA ALA A 112 -7.91 -7.14 2.21
C ALA A 112 -9.17 -7.87 2.69
N GLU A 113 -10.22 -7.11 3.00
CA GLU A 113 -11.50 -7.69 3.40
C GLU A 113 -12.14 -8.49 2.26
N LEU A 114 -12.16 -7.94 1.05
CA LEU A 114 -12.70 -8.64 -0.12
C LEU A 114 -11.92 -9.92 -0.41
N THR A 115 -10.61 -9.85 -0.37
CA THR A 115 -9.74 -10.98 -0.65
C THR A 115 -9.91 -12.08 0.41
N ALA A 116 -9.99 -11.69 1.67
CA ALA A 116 -10.18 -12.66 2.77
C ALA A 116 -11.52 -13.36 2.66
N ARG A 117 -12.57 -12.61 2.36
CA ARG A 117 -13.93 -13.15 2.20
C ARG A 117 -13.98 -14.18 1.08
N THR A 118 -13.36 -13.83 -0.05
CA THR A 118 -13.31 -14.73 -1.20
C THR A 118 -12.52 -15.99 -0.88
N GLY A 119 -11.40 -15.86 -0.17
CA GLY A 119 -10.59 -16.99 0.24
C GLY A 119 -11.36 -17.98 1.11
N VAL A 120 -12.18 -17.49 2.03
CA VAL A 120 -13.02 -18.32 2.88
C VAL A 120 -14.04 -19.11 2.03
N VAL A 121 -14.68 -18.45 1.07
CA VAL A 121 -15.67 -19.09 0.22
C VAL A 121 -15.00 -20.17 -0.65
N LEU A 122 -13.83 -19.90 -1.21
CA LEU A 122 -13.09 -20.87 -2.02
C LEU A 122 -12.67 -22.08 -1.18
N ALA A 123 -12.25 -21.85 0.05
CA ALA A 123 -11.85 -22.94 0.94
C ALA A 123 -13.06 -23.85 1.27
N ARG A 124 -14.25 -23.26 1.45
CA ARG A 124 -15.47 -24.04 1.71
C ARG A 124 -15.95 -24.80 0.50
N GLY A 125 -15.74 -24.25 -0.68
CA GLY A 125 -16.17 -24.88 -1.91
C GLY A 125 -15.39 -26.12 -2.31
N ASN A 126 -14.30 -26.36 -1.59
CA ASN A 126 -13.50 -27.55 -1.81
C ASN A 126 -13.90 -28.65 -0.85
#